data_5752bb9d5dd19aa7db1d330a9aca7c51
#
_entry.id   5752bb9d5dd19aa7db1d330a9aca7c51
#
_cell.length_a   1.000
_cell.length_b   1.000
_cell.length_c   1.000
_cell.angle_alpha   90.00
_cell.angle_beta   90.00
_cell.angle_gamma   90.00
#
_symmetry.space_group_name_H-M   'P 1'
#
loop_
_entity.id
_entity.type
_entity.pdbx_description
1 polymer ?
#
loop_
_entity_poly.entity_id
_entity_poly.type
_entity_poly.pdbx_seq_one_letter_code
_entity_poly.pdbx_strand_id
1 'polypeptide(L)'
;MKIVPVHGHAALNLVDESLLILSDLHYGVEAEMLRSGVWVPNRSTSRTEKVLKLLKDTKSNRLLLLGDVKHQVPHNSQQQRKDLDQFFMAVMRIADVEIVPGNHDGGLDSIAPPEVIYHDSSGCTIGDIGFAHGHAWPSQEVMNSRLLIVGHEHPAFSFRDRVDKLHSESCWLRAP
;
A
#
# COMPACT_ATOMS: atom_id res chain seq x y z
N MET A 1 -15.77 -14.28 -3.88
CA MET A 1 -15.61 -12.90 -3.35
C MET A 1 -15.55 -11.90 -4.50
N LYS A 2 -16.20 -10.74 -4.35
CA LYS A 2 -16.25 -9.68 -5.36
C LYS A 2 -15.10 -8.68 -5.14
N ILE A 3 -14.16 -8.63 -6.11
CA ILE A 3 -13.04 -7.69 -6.12
C ILE A 3 -13.32 -6.61 -7.15
N VAL A 4 -13.17 -5.35 -6.76
CA VAL A 4 -13.42 -4.19 -7.62
C VAL A 4 -12.21 -3.25 -7.56
N PRO A 5 -11.49 -3.03 -8.67
CA PRO A 5 -10.50 -1.95 -8.74
C PRO A 5 -11.18 -0.60 -8.51
N VAL A 6 -10.58 0.24 -7.67
CA VAL A 6 -11.11 1.58 -7.42
C VAL A 6 -10.65 2.49 -8.56
N HIS A 7 -11.60 3.01 -9.33
CA HIS A 7 -11.31 3.81 -10.51
C HIS A 7 -10.41 5.02 -10.20
N GLY A 8 -9.34 5.20 -10.99
CA GLY A 8 -8.38 6.28 -10.83
C GLY A 8 -7.42 6.15 -9.64
N HIS A 9 -7.39 4.97 -8.98
CA HIS A 9 -6.53 4.72 -7.83
C HIS A 9 -5.87 3.34 -7.91
N ALA A 10 -4.63 3.24 -7.39
CA ALA A 10 -3.96 1.96 -7.14
C ALA A 10 -4.54 1.32 -5.87
N ALA A 11 -5.80 0.91 -5.93
CA ALA A 11 -6.55 0.39 -4.81
C ALA A 11 -7.54 -0.69 -5.27
N LEU A 12 -7.73 -1.72 -4.45
CA LEU A 12 -8.74 -2.76 -4.65
C LEU A 12 -9.74 -2.75 -3.49
N ASN A 13 -11.00 -2.97 -3.80
CA ASN A 13 -12.06 -3.14 -2.81
C ASN A 13 -12.57 -4.59 -2.85
N LEU A 14 -12.39 -5.32 -1.75
CA LEU A 14 -13.05 -6.59 -1.48
C LEU A 14 -14.41 -6.29 -0.85
N VAL A 15 -15.44 -6.20 -1.69
CA VAL A 15 -16.76 -5.69 -1.30
C VAL A 15 -17.40 -6.54 -0.20
N ASP A 16 -17.33 -7.88 -0.34
CA ASP A 16 -17.97 -8.82 0.58
C ASP A 16 -17.30 -8.81 1.97
N GLU A 17 -16.03 -8.36 2.06
CA GLU A 17 -15.24 -8.28 3.29
C GLU A 17 -15.16 -6.86 3.86
N SER A 18 -15.79 -5.87 3.20
CA SER A 18 -15.67 -4.45 3.55
C SER A 18 -14.21 -4.01 3.68
N LEU A 19 -13.33 -4.55 2.84
CA LEU A 19 -11.88 -4.40 2.91
C LEU A 19 -11.35 -3.58 1.73
N LEU A 20 -10.66 -2.48 2.05
CA LEU A 20 -9.84 -1.73 1.11
C LEU A 20 -8.40 -2.25 1.16
N ILE A 21 -7.81 -2.46 -0.02
CA ILE A 21 -6.41 -2.92 -0.14
C ILE A 21 -5.62 -1.82 -0.84
N LEU A 22 -4.52 -1.41 -0.24
CA LEU A 22 -3.55 -0.45 -0.77
C LEU A 22 -2.15 -1.03 -0.64
N SER A 23 -1.24 -0.63 -1.52
CA SER A 23 0.18 -0.98 -1.48
C SER A 23 1.03 0.25 -1.75
N ASP A 24 2.30 0.19 -1.35
CA ASP A 24 3.35 1.12 -1.78
C ASP A 24 3.04 2.60 -1.46
N LEU A 25 2.62 2.87 -0.20
CA LEU A 25 2.31 4.23 0.24
C LEU A 25 3.55 5.10 0.41
N HIS A 26 4.70 4.51 0.77
CA HIS A 26 6.00 5.14 0.88
C HIS A 26 5.99 6.46 1.67
N TYR A 27 5.45 6.46 2.89
CA TYR A 27 5.57 7.61 3.78
C TYR A 27 7.05 7.94 4.02
N GLY A 28 7.43 9.21 3.78
CA GLY A 28 8.79 9.70 3.96
C GLY A 28 9.66 9.69 2.70
N VAL A 29 9.12 9.33 1.52
CA VAL A 29 9.85 9.37 0.23
C VAL A 29 10.36 10.79 -0.08
N GLU A 30 9.64 11.81 0.31
CA GLU A 30 10.00 13.21 0.10
C GLU A 30 11.33 13.59 0.78
N ALA A 31 11.61 12.99 1.94
CA ALA A 31 12.89 13.20 2.64
C ALA A 31 14.07 12.57 1.91
N GLU A 32 13.88 11.48 1.20
CA GLU A 32 14.92 10.87 0.36
C GLU A 32 15.16 11.69 -0.91
N MET A 33 14.10 12.17 -1.55
CA MET A 33 14.22 13.08 -2.68
C MET A 33 14.99 14.34 -2.32
N LEU A 34 14.73 14.91 -1.13
CA LEU A 34 15.49 16.06 -0.64
C LEU A 34 16.97 15.75 -0.45
N ARG A 35 17.29 14.58 0.12
CA ARG A 35 18.71 14.15 0.25
C ARG A 35 19.41 13.97 -1.10
N SER A 36 18.66 13.58 -2.12
CA SER A 36 19.13 13.48 -3.51
C SER A 36 19.14 14.83 -4.25
N GLY A 37 18.91 15.95 -3.55
CA GLY A 37 18.91 17.30 -4.13
C GLY A 37 17.61 17.70 -4.83
N VAL A 38 16.56 16.89 -4.74
CA VAL A 38 15.24 17.18 -5.33
C VAL A 38 14.27 17.63 -4.22
N TRP A 39 13.94 18.92 -4.22
CA TRP A 39 12.97 19.43 -3.27
C TRP A 39 11.55 19.15 -3.73
N VAL A 40 10.78 18.49 -2.87
CA VAL A 40 9.33 18.28 -3.02
C VAL A 40 8.62 18.59 -1.69
N PRO A 41 7.43 19.15 -1.72
CA PRO A 41 6.68 19.37 -0.48
C PRO A 41 6.27 18.04 0.15
N ASN A 42 6.23 17.97 1.49
CA ASN A 42 5.71 16.81 2.21
C ASN A 42 4.23 16.59 1.86
N ARG A 43 3.91 15.40 1.36
CA ARG A 43 2.56 15.00 0.94
C ARG A 43 1.89 14.02 1.89
N SER A 44 2.45 13.77 3.07
CA SER A 44 1.92 12.79 4.02
C SER A 44 0.47 13.08 4.40
N THR A 45 0.13 14.33 4.68
CA THR A 45 -1.25 14.73 5.00
C THR A 45 -2.21 14.45 3.85
N SER A 46 -1.89 14.87 2.63
CA SER A 46 -2.75 14.63 1.46
C SER A 46 -2.86 13.15 1.11
N ARG A 47 -1.79 12.36 1.38
CA ARG A 47 -1.80 10.90 1.24
C ARG A 47 -2.77 10.26 2.23
N THR A 48 -2.73 10.69 3.50
CA THR A 48 -3.67 10.25 4.54
C THR A 48 -5.12 10.60 4.19
N GLU A 49 -5.38 11.86 3.77
CA GLU A 49 -6.71 12.30 3.35
C GLU A 49 -7.26 11.47 2.18
N LYS A 50 -6.40 11.11 1.23
CA LYS A 50 -6.75 10.24 0.11
C LYS A 50 -7.18 8.85 0.59
N VAL A 51 -6.44 8.25 1.54
CA VAL A 51 -6.79 6.95 2.11
C VAL A 51 -8.13 7.01 2.85
N LEU A 52 -8.34 8.04 3.69
CA LEU A 52 -9.60 8.26 4.39
C LEU A 52 -10.79 8.44 3.43
N LYS A 53 -10.57 9.16 2.34
CA LYS A 53 -11.58 9.32 1.28
C LYS A 53 -11.90 7.98 0.63
N LEU A 54 -10.90 7.18 0.28
CA LEU A 54 -11.09 5.86 -0.33
C LEU A 54 -11.89 4.93 0.60
N LEU A 55 -11.57 4.87 1.89
CA LEU A 55 -12.33 4.09 2.87
C LEU A 55 -13.80 4.50 2.92
N LYS A 56 -14.08 5.80 2.91
CA LYS A 56 -15.46 6.32 2.88
C LYS A 56 -16.18 5.98 1.57
N ASP A 57 -15.55 6.21 0.43
CA ASP A 57 -16.14 6.00 -0.89
C ASP A 57 -16.44 4.53 -1.15
N THR A 58 -15.58 3.62 -0.66
CA THR A 58 -15.75 2.16 -0.76
C THR A 58 -16.62 1.58 0.36
N LYS A 59 -16.94 2.38 1.38
CA LYS A 59 -17.64 1.95 2.61
C LYS A 59 -16.90 0.81 3.33
N SER A 60 -15.57 0.81 3.25
CA SER A 60 -14.73 -0.18 3.89
C SER A 60 -14.46 0.21 5.34
N ASN A 61 -14.54 -0.75 6.24
CA ASN A 61 -14.17 -0.61 7.65
C ASN A 61 -12.94 -1.45 8.02
N ARG A 62 -12.28 -2.04 7.02
CA ARG A 62 -10.99 -2.72 7.12
C ARG A 62 -10.05 -2.18 6.04
N LEU A 63 -8.77 -2.06 6.38
CA LEU A 63 -7.71 -1.64 5.49
C LEU A 63 -6.55 -2.64 5.54
N LEU A 64 -6.23 -3.29 4.43
CA LEU A 64 -5.01 -4.07 4.26
C LEU A 64 -3.96 -3.22 3.54
N LEU A 65 -2.85 -2.97 4.23
CA LEU A 65 -1.65 -2.36 3.67
C LEU A 65 -0.72 -3.47 3.19
N LEU A 66 -0.59 -3.60 1.88
CA LEU A 66 0.15 -4.67 1.23
C LEU A 66 1.59 -4.25 0.95
N GLY A 67 2.30 -3.88 2.01
CA GLY A 67 3.71 -3.54 2.02
C GLY A 67 4.07 -2.12 1.57
N ASP A 68 5.31 -1.77 1.88
CA ASP A 68 5.94 -0.48 1.59
C ASP A 68 5.11 0.72 2.07
N VAL A 69 4.64 0.59 3.32
CA VAL A 69 3.92 1.66 4.02
C VAL A 69 4.85 2.85 4.27
N LYS A 70 6.08 2.57 4.70
CA LYS A 70 7.13 3.59 4.86
C LYS A 70 8.19 3.48 3.76
N HIS A 71 9.01 4.52 3.62
CA HIS A 71 10.02 4.54 2.56
C HIS A 71 11.45 4.34 3.07
N GLN A 72 11.82 4.93 4.20
CA GLN A 72 13.20 4.97 4.68
C GLN A 72 13.62 3.67 5.38
N VAL A 73 14.76 3.11 4.96
CA VAL A 73 15.42 1.92 5.53
C VAL A 73 16.90 2.24 5.69
N PRO A 74 17.58 1.83 6.77
CA PRO A 74 17.05 1.16 7.97
C PRO A 74 16.49 2.13 9.02
N HIS A 75 16.75 3.44 8.88
CA HIS A 75 16.44 4.43 9.91
C HIS A 75 15.18 5.23 9.57
N ASN A 76 14.33 5.38 10.58
CA ASN A 76 13.14 6.21 10.50
C ASN A 76 13.48 7.65 10.92
N SER A 77 13.27 8.65 10.07
CA SER A 77 13.36 10.05 10.48
C SER A 77 12.25 10.40 11.48
N GLN A 78 12.48 11.41 12.32
CA GLN A 78 11.43 11.89 13.25
C GLN A 78 10.18 12.35 12.49
N GLN A 79 10.36 12.99 11.32
CA GLN A 79 9.23 13.41 10.49
C GLN A 79 8.42 12.21 9.99
N GLN A 80 9.09 11.16 9.50
CA GLN A 80 8.41 9.95 9.02
C GLN A 80 7.64 9.25 10.15
N ARG A 81 8.20 9.17 11.37
CA ARG A 81 7.49 8.64 12.54
C ARG A 81 6.24 9.45 12.83
N LYS A 82 6.36 10.77 12.89
CA LYS A 82 5.22 11.67 13.13
C LYS A 82 4.13 11.52 12.05
N ASP A 83 4.52 11.41 10.79
CA ASP A 83 3.59 11.26 9.67
C ASP A 83 2.84 9.92 9.75
N LEU A 84 3.54 8.83 10.12
CA LEU A 84 2.94 7.51 10.31
C LEU A 84 2.02 7.48 11.54
N ASP A 85 2.44 8.06 12.66
CA ASP A 85 1.59 8.18 13.85
C ASP A 85 0.27 8.88 13.51
N GLN A 86 0.34 10.01 12.79
CA GLN A 86 -0.83 10.75 12.34
C GLN A 86 -1.71 9.93 11.38
N PHE A 87 -1.09 9.18 10.49
CA PHE A 87 -1.80 8.27 9.58
C PHE A 87 -2.58 7.20 10.34
N PHE A 88 -1.91 6.45 11.21
CA PHE A 88 -2.57 5.39 12.00
C PHE A 88 -3.67 5.95 12.88
N MET A 89 -3.41 7.05 13.60
CA MET A 89 -4.42 7.71 14.44
C MET A 89 -5.65 8.14 13.65
N ALA A 90 -5.50 8.59 12.42
CA ALA A 90 -6.61 9.04 11.59
C ALA A 90 -7.41 7.86 11.01
N VAL A 91 -6.72 6.84 10.49
CA VAL A 91 -7.35 5.69 9.82
C VAL A 91 -8.04 4.78 10.81
N MET A 92 -7.42 4.48 11.95
CA MET A 92 -7.96 3.57 12.97
C MET A 92 -9.20 4.09 13.69
N ARG A 93 -9.58 5.36 13.47
CA ARG A 93 -10.90 5.87 13.89
C ARG A 93 -12.07 5.33 13.09
N ILE A 94 -11.82 4.80 11.88
CA ILE A 94 -12.85 4.42 10.93
C ILE A 94 -12.65 3.05 10.32
N ALA A 95 -11.48 2.44 10.49
CA ALA A 95 -11.17 1.12 9.94
C ALA A 95 -10.15 0.38 10.80
N ASP A 96 -10.30 -0.95 10.87
CA ASP A 96 -9.26 -1.85 11.38
C ASP A 96 -8.13 -1.95 10.36
N VAL A 97 -6.88 -1.95 10.82
CA VAL A 97 -5.70 -1.94 9.95
C VAL A 97 -4.95 -3.25 10.05
N GLU A 98 -4.65 -3.82 8.90
CA GLU A 98 -3.82 -5.01 8.73
C GLU A 98 -2.62 -4.67 7.83
N ILE A 99 -1.45 -5.25 8.10
CA ILE A 99 -0.22 -4.99 7.34
C ILE A 99 0.42 -6.33 6.97
N VAL A 100 0.67 -6.53 5.68
CA VAL A 100 1.68 -7.46 5.18
C VAL A 100 2.92 -6.62 4.88
N PRO A 101 4.04 -6.80 5.59
CA PRO A 101 5.19 -5.90 5.44
C PRO A 101 5.88 -6.04 4.09
N GLY A 102 6.36 -4.91 3.55
CA GLY A 102 7.22 -4.84 2.37
C GLY A 102 8.71 -4.73 2.75
N ASN A 103 9.57 -4.65 1.72
CA ASN A 103 11.02 -4.54 1.93
C ASN A 103 11.45 -3.20 2.55
N HIS A 104 10.62 -2.16 2.45
CA HIS A 104 10.85 -0.87 3.11
C HIS A 104 10.32 -0.81 4.55
N ASP A 105 9.57 -1.80 5.02
CA ASP A 105 8.86 -1.74 6.30
C ASP A 105 9.66 -2.23 7.52
N GLY A 106 10.96 -2.48 7.37
CA GLY A 106 11.82 -2.85 8.51
C GLY A 106 11.68 -1.86 9.67
N GLY A 107 11.26 -2.34 10.86
CA GLY A 107 11.02 -1.53 12.05
C GLY A 107 9.71 -0.74 12.05
N LEU A 108 8.80 -0.98 11.11
CA LEU A 108 7.46 -0.39 11.12
C LEU A 108 6.62 -0.91 12.29
N ASP A 109 6.82 -2.16 12.69
CA ASP A 109 6.21 -2.79 13.86
C ASP A 109 6.45 -2.02 15.17
N SER A 110 7.58 -1.31 15.27
CA SER A 110 7.89 -0.45 16.42
C SER A 110 7.19 0.92 16.38
N ILE A 111 6.54 1.26 15.27
CA ILE A 111 5.83 2.53 15.04
C ILE A 111 4.32 2.29 15.00
N ALA A 112 3.90 1.21 14.37
CA ALA A 112 2.49 0.86 14.28
C ALA A 112 1.87 0.66 15.66
N PRO A 113 0.63 1.13 15.91
CA PRO A 113 -0.10 0.85 17.14
C PRO A 113 -0.28 -0.65 17.36
N PRO A 114 -0.35 -1.12 18.65
CA PRO A 114 -0.45 -2.54 18.97
C PRO A 114 -1.75 -3.20 18.49
N GLU A 115 -2.76 -2.42 18.16
CA GLU A 115 -4.03 -2.90 17.62
C GLU A 115 -3.95 -3.26 16.13
N VAL A 116 -2.89 -2.87 15.44
CA VAL A 116 -2.67 -3.22 14.04
C VAL A 116 -2.33 -4.70 13.92
N ILE A 117 -3.03 -5.42 13.06
CA ILE A 117 -2.72 -6.82 12.76
C ILE A 117 -1.51 -6.87 11.83
N TYR A 118 -0.41 -7.46 12.32
CA TYR A 118 0.82 -7.57 11.54
C TYR A 118 0.98 -9.02 11.05
N HIS A 119 0.91 -9.21 9.74
CA HIS A 119 1.12 -10.51 9.10
C HIS A 119 2.61 -10.77 8.84
N ASP A 120 2.94 -12.00 8.51
CA ASP A 120 4.28 -12.36 8.04
C ASP A 120 4.57 -11.78 6.65
N SER A 121 5.83 -11.54 6.31
CA SER A 121 6.27 -11.07 4.99
C SER A 121 5.97 -12.07 3.86
N SER A 122 5.74 -13.33 4.19
CA SER A 122 5.27 -14.36 3.24
C SER A 122 3.79 -14.21 2.86
N GLY A 123 3.08 -13.22 3.42
CA GLY A 123 1.72 -12.87 3.07
C GLY A 123 0.64 -13.46 3.98
N CYS A 124 -0.61 -13.24 3.58
CA CYS A 124 -1.79 -13.75 4.26
C CYS A 124 -2.86 -14.19 3.25
N THR A 125 -3.89 -14.87 3.73
CA THR A 125 -5.05 -15.26 2.93
C THR A 125 -6.34 -14.68 3.52
N ILE A 126 -7.26 -14.28 2.67
CA ILE A 126 -8.63 -13.91 3.04
C ILE A 126 -9.56 -14.68 2.10
N GLY A 127 -10.22 -15.70 2.65
CA GLY A 127 -10.99 -16.65 1.87
C GLY A 127 -10.12 -17.40 0.85
N ASP A 128 -10.43 -17.25 -0.44
CA ASP A 128 -9.71 -17.90 -1.54
C ASP A 128 -8.70 -16.99 -2.26
N ILE A 129 -8.37 -15.84 -1.63
CA ILE A 129 -7.45 -14.84 -2.18
C ILE A 129 -6.21 -14.75 -1.29
N GLY A 130 -5.03 -14.85 -1.91
CA GLY A 130 -3.73 -14.64 -1.28
C GLY A 130 -3.25 -13.21 -1.49
N PHE A 131 -2.56 -12.68 -0.50
CA PHE A 131 -1.97 -11.34 -0.49
C PHE A 131 -0.52 -11.44 -0.07
N ALA A 132 0.38 -10.90 -0.88
CA ALA A 132 1.80 -10.77 -0.56
C ALA A 132 2.32 -9.45 -1.11
N HIS A 133 3.33 -8.85 -0.48
CA HIS A 133 3.90 -7.62 -1.06
C HIS A 133 4.59 -7.89 -2.39
N GLY A 134 5.33 -8.99 -2.53
CA GLY A 134 6.01 -9.37 -3.78
C GLY A 134 7.53 -9.44 -3.68
N HIS A 135 8.15 -8.85 -2.65
CA HIS A 135 9.61 -8.88 -2.46
C HIS A 135 10.12 -10.20 -1.86
N ALA A 136 9.27 -10.96 -1.19
CA ALA A 136 9.58 -12.25 -0.57
C ALA A 136 8.72 -13.36 -1.17
N TRP A 137 9.20 -14.62 -1.06
CA TRP A 137 8.41 -15.76 -1.50
C TRP A 137 7.14 -15.91 -0.64
N PRO A 138 5.96 -15.95 -1.26
CA PRO A 138 4.72 -16.20 -0.54
C PRO A 138 4.72 -17.58 0.13
N SER A 139 3.98 -17.69 1.23
CA SER A 139 3.76 -18.98 1.89
C SER A 139 3.03 -19.97 0.95
N GLN A 140 3.14 -21.26 1.26
CA GLN A 140 2.44 -22.30 0.46
C GLN A 140 0.92 -22.08 0.47
N GLU A 141 0.36 -21.58 1.57
CA GLU A 141 -1.06 -21.25 1.68
C GLU A 141 -1.44 -20.12 0.72
N VAL A 142 -0.65 -19.04 0.69
CA VAL A 142 -0.84 -17.90 -0.21
C VAL A 142 -0.70 -18.34 -1.67
N MET A 143 0.28 -19.17 -1.99
CA MET A 143 0.50 -19.71 -3.35
C MET A 143 -0.63 -20.64 -3.82
N ASN A 144 -1.29 -21.32 -2.91
CA ASN A 144 -2.42 -22.23 -3.24
C ASN A 144 -3.76 -21.47 -3.40
N SER A 145 -3.78 -20.16 -3.21
CA SER A 145 -4.98 -19.36 -3.38
C SER A 145 -5.44 -19.32 -4.85
N ARG A 146 -6.72 -19.21 -5.09
CA ARG A 146 -7.30 -19.08 -6.43
C ARG A 146 -6.82 -17.81 -7.17
N LEU A 147 -6.53 -16.76 -6.41
CA LEU A 147 -6.04 -15.49 -6.92
C LEU A 147 -4.97 -14.98 -5.94
N LEU A 148 -3.83 -14.56 -6.48
CA LEU A 148 -2.77 -13.88 -5.72
C LEU A 148 -2.74 -12.40 -6.10
N ILE A 149 -2.76 -11.52 -5.11
CA ILE A 149 -2.63 -10.08 -5.27
C ILE A 149 -1.28 -9.65 -4.69
N VAL A 150 -0.51 -8.91 -5.50
CA VAL A 150 0.83 -8.43 -5.12
C VAL A 150 0.98 -6.93 -5.37
N GLY A 151 1.82 -6.27 -4.59
CA GLY A 151 2.33 -4.92 -4.78
C GLY A 151 3.74 -4.91 -5.39
N HIS A 152 4.62 -4.01 -4.91
CA HIS A 152 6.07 -3.96 -5.16
C HIS A 152 6.51 -3.64 -6.60
N GLU A 153 5.95 -4.28 -7.61
CA GLU A 153 6.45 -4.24 -9.00
C GLU A 153 6.18 -2.91 -9.74
N HIS A 154 5.31 -2.06 -9.22
CA HIS A 154 4.95 -0.76 -9.80
C HIS A 154 4.76 -0.80 -11.32
N PRO A 155 3.93 -1.69 -11.88
CA PRO A 155 3.81 -1.85 -13.31
C PRO A 155 3.35 -0.57 -13.99
N ALA A 156 4.00 -0.24 -15.10
CA ALA A 156 3.66 0.94 -15.89
C ALA A 156 3.54 0.58 -17.37
N PHE A 157 2.57 1.21 -18.04
CA PHE A 157 2.40 1.14 -19.48
C PHE A 157 2.93 2.41 -20.11
N SER A 158 3.82 2.27 -21.09
CA SER A 158 4.39 3.42 -21.82
C SER A 158 3.91 3.46 -23.26
N PHE A 159 3.52 4.64 -23.72
CA PHE A 159 3.07 4.88 -25.10
C PHE A 159 3.53 6.26 -25.60
N ARG A 160 3.56 6.42 -26.93
CA ARG A 160 3.83 7.71 -27.57
C ARG A 160 2.54 8.30 -28.12
N ASP A 161 2.36 9.59 -27.94
CA ASP A 161 1.23 10.31 -28.52
C ASP A 161 1.51 10.72 -29.98
N ARG A 162 0.56 11.45 -30.58
CA ARG A 162 0.63 11.86 -31.99
C ARG A 162 1.78 12.84 -32.32
N VAL A 163 2.37 13.44 -31.30
CA VAL A 163 3.53 14.34 -31.42
C VAL A 163 4.83 13.70 -30.95
N ASP A 164 4.85 12.35 -30.88
CA ASP A 164 5.98 11.51 -30.48
C ASP A 164 6.44 11.72 -29.02
N LYS A 165 5.62 12.33 -28.16
CA LYS A 165 5.92 12.48 -26.74
C LYS A 165 5.67 11.16 -26.02
N LEU A 166 6.66 10.70 -25.26
CA LEU A 166 6.55 9.52 -24.41
C LEU A 166 5.71 9.82 -23.17
N HIS A 167 4.72 8.99 -22.92
CA HIS A 167 3.90 8.95 -21.71
C HIS A 167 4.13 7.62 -21.00
N SER A 168 4.05 7.64 -19.67
CA SER A 168 4.09 6.45 -18.84
C SER A 168 3.02 6.56 -17.76
N GLU A 169 2.14 5.57 -17.71
CA GLU A 169 1.00 5.54 -16.79
C GLU A 169 1.05 4.25 -15.96
N SER A 170 0.82 4.38 -14.66
CA SER A 170 0.69 3.22 -13.79
C SER A 170 -0.50 2.37 -14.21
N CYS A 171 -0.34 1.06 -14.19
CA CYS A 171 -1.38 0.15 -14.65
C CYS A 171 -1.54 -1.06 -13.70
N TRP A 172 -2.65 -1.76 -13.85
CA TRP A 172 -2.82 -3.09 -13.28
C TRP A 172 -2.28 -4.13 -14.26
N LEU A 173 -1.41 -5.01 -13.76
CA LEU A 173 -0.97 -6.20 -14.50
C LEU A 173 -1.79 -7.40 -14.02
N ARG A 174 -2.36 -8.14 -14.96
CA ARG A 174 -3.05 -9.40 -14.68
C ARG A 174 -2.44 -10.51 -15.53
N ALA A 175 -2.05 -11.58 -14.87
CA ALA A 175 -1.56 -12.82 -15.50
C ALA A 175 -2.49 -14.00 -15.16
N PRO A 176 -2.49 -15.07 -16.00
CA PRO A 176 -3.20 -16.32 -15.71
C PRO A 176 -2.57 -17.07 -14.54
#